data_411257600500342f089e90a1eabc1a56
#
_entry.id   411257600500342f089e90a1eabc1a56
#
_cell.length_a   1.000
_cell.length_b   1.000
_cell.length_c   1.000
_cell.angle_alpha   90.00
_cell.angle_beta   90.00
_cell.angle_gamma   90.00
#
_symmetry.space_group_name_H-M   'P 1'
#
loop_
_entity.id
_entity.type
_entity.pdbx_description
1 polymer ?
#
loop_
_entity_poly.entity_id
_entity_poly.type
_entity_poly.pdbx_seq_one_letter_code
_entity_poly.pdbx_strand_id
1 'polypeptide(L)'
;MKITQERDITTIRQTVIFSASPEQVYEVLMDSEKHESLSGENANISREVGGAFEAWGEHISGFNLVLQPGRRIVQAWRAHDWWTDHYSIVTFDLRTLDGGTELRFTQIGVPPHRFDGHFRGWIETYWQPMQELCDKGSVSDQTRGASAAARQRIDQGSL
;
A
#
# COMPACT_ATOMS: atom_id res chain seq x y z
N MET A 1 -2.07 -39.82 -17.42
CA MET A 1 -2.59 -39.10 -16.25
C MET A 1 -2.05 -37.69 -16.21
N LYS A 2 -2.92 -36.75 -15.95
CA LYS A 2 -2.51 -35.35 -15.86
C LYS A 2 -2.31 -34.97 -14.38
N ILE A 3 -1.18 -34.37 -14.07
CA ILE A 3 -0.89 -33.89 -12.72
C ILE A 3 -0.94 -32.36 -12.76
N THR A 4 -1.79 -31.80 -11.92
CA THR A 4 -1.83 -30.34 -11.74
C THR A 4 -1.04 -29.99 -10.51
N GLN A 5 -0.07 -29.10 -10.66
CA GLN A 5 0.71 -28.62 -9.56
C GLN A 5 0.19 -27.24 -9.16
N GLU A 6 -0.28 -27.15 -7.94
CA GLU A 6 -0.78 -25.89 -7.40
C GLU A 6 0.27 -25.25 -6.54
N ARG A 7 0.30 -23.91 -6.58
CA ARG A 7 1.17 -23.13 -5.70
C ARG A 7 0.34 -22.61 -4.55
N ASP A 8 0.85 -22.75 -3.35
CA ASP A 8 0.24 -22.14 -2.19
C ASP A 8 0.39 -20.64 -2.29
N ILE A 9 -0.61 -19.94 -1.81
CA ILE A 9 -0.59 -18.47 -1.72
C ILE A 9 -1.07 -18.06 -0.35
N THR A 10 -0.69 -16.85 0.05
CA THR A 10 -1.08 -16.29 1.34
C THR A 10 -1.70 -14.91 1.14
N THR A 11 -2.39 -14.43 2.16
CA THR A 11 -3.06 -13.14 2.15
C THR A 11 -2.58 -12.29 3.31
N ILE A 12 -2.19 -11.05 3.00
CA ILE A 12 -1.86 -10.05 4.01
C ILE A 12 -3.08 -9.16 4.22
N ARG A 13 -3.40 -8.88 5.50
CA ARG A 13 -4.45 -7.93 5.87
C ARG A 13 -3.91 -7.01 6.93
N GLN A 14 -4.04 -5.71 6.71
CA GLN A 14 -3.56 -4.69 7.65
C GLN A 14 -4.53 -3.52 7.65
N THR A 15 -4.72 -2.89 8.80
CA THR A 15 -5.51 -1.69 8.92
C THR A 15 -4.64 -0.61 9.54
N VAL A 16 -4.61 0.57 8.92
CA VAL A 16 -3.74 1.66 9.31
C VAL A 16 -4.56 2.94 9.43
N ILE A 17 -4.26 3.73 10.45
CA ILE A 17 -4.92 5.02 10.67
C ILE A 17 -3.93 6.14 10.34
N PHE A 18 -4.38 7.09 9.52
CA PHE A 18 -3.60 8.27 9.17
C PHE A 18 -4.34 9.52 9.61
N SER A 19 -3.58 10.56 9.94
CA SER A 19 -4.18 11.84 10.32
C SER A 19 -4.49 12.72 9.12
N ALA A 20 -4.10 12.31 7.93
CA ALA A 20 -4.40 13.02 6.68
C ALA A 20 -5.73 12.54 6.10
N SER A 21 -6.31 13.33 5.19
CA SER A 21 -7.56 12.98 4.52
C SER A 21 -7.38 11.81 3.57
N PRO A 22 -8.46 11.10 3.22
CA PRO A 22 -8.39 10.04 2.22
C PRO A 22 -7.80 10.50 0.89
N GLU A 23 -8.10 11.73 0.47
CA GLU A 23 -7.54 12.30 -0.75
C GLU A 23 -6.03 12.45 -0.66
N GLN A 24 -5.53 12.90 0.48
CA GLN A 24 -4.09 13.04 0.70
C GLN A 24 -3.39 11.68 0.73
N VAL A 25 -3.99 10.71 1.40
CA VAL A 25 -3.44 9.36 1.45
C VAL A 25 -3.41 8.73 0.05
N TYR A 26 -4.48 8.91 -0.71
CA TYR A 26 -4.56 8.42 -2.08
C TYR A 26 -3.42 9.01 -2.93
N GLU A 27 -3.17 10.31 -2.79
CA GLU A 27 -2.12 10.98 -3.57
C GLU A 27 -0.72 10.46 -3.23
N VAL A 28 -0.45 10.17 -1.97
CA VAL A 28 0.86 9.60 -1.60
C VAL A 28 1.08 8.26 -2.31
N LEU A 29 0.02 7.47 -2.44
CA LEU A 29 0.12 6.15 -3.08
C LEU A 29 0.19 6.24 -4.60
N MET A 30 -0.42 7.25 -5.21
CA MET A 30 -0.58 7.32 -6.67
C MET A 30 0.30 8.35 -7.36
N ASP A 31 0.81 9.33 -6.65
CA ASP A 31 1.67 10.35 -7.23
C ASP A 31 3.12 9.88 -7.21
N SER A 32 3.76 9.83 -8.38
CA SER A 32 5.12 9.31 -8.50
C SER A 32 6.11 10.07 -7.62
N GLU A 33 6.02 11.40 -7.60
CA GLU A 33 6.96 12.21 -6.82
C GLU A 33 6.76 12.00 -5.31
N LYS A 34 5.52 11.92 -4.87
CA LYS A 34 5.24 11.69 -3.45
C LYS A 34 5.68 10.30 -3.03
N HIS A 35 5.48 9.32 -3.90
CA HIS A 35 5.94 7.96 -3.63
C HIS A 35 7.47 7.91 -3.57
N GLU A 36 8.15 8.61 -4.47
CA GLU A 36 9.61 8.69 -4.42
C GLU A 36 10.10 9.35 -3.14
N SER A 37 9.42 10.39 -2.68
CA SER A 37 9.76 11.03 -1.40
C SER A 37 9.60 10.07 -0.23
N LEU A 38 8.61 9.19 -0.31
CA LEU A 38 8.34 8.20 0.72
C LEU A 38 9.41 7.11 0.75
N SER A 39 9.76 6.59 -0.41
CA SER A 39 10.60 5.40 -0.52
C SER A 39 12.09 5.72 -0.65
N GLY A 40 12.43 6.90 -1.15
CA GLY A 40 13.80 7.21 -1.51
C GLY A 40 14.26 6.56 -2.80
N GLU A 41 13.36 5.90 -3.51
CA GLU A 41 13.64 5.16 -4.75
C GLU A 41 12.74 5.66 -5.87
N ASN A 42 13.14 5.40 -7.11
CA ASN A 42 12.37 5.82 -8.26
C ASN A 42 10.99 5.16 -8.29
N ALA A 43 10.00 5.93 -8.71
CA ALA A 43 8.66 5.43 -8.94
C ALA A 43 8.11 6.04 -10.22
N ASN A 44 7.38 5.24 -10.96
CA ASN A 44 6.69 5.70 -12.18
C ASN A 44 5.31 5.05 -12.18
N ILE A 45 4.31 5.82 -11.81
CA ILE A 45 2.98 5.31 -11.53
C ILE A 45 1.99 5.96 -12.49
N SER A 46 1.40 5.15 -13.37
CA SER A 46 0.30 5.61 -14.21
C SER A 46 -0.91 5.93 -13.34
N ARG A 47 -1.64 6.97 -13.71
CA ARG A 47 -2.86 7.36 -12.99
C ARG A 47 -4.12 6.90 -13.70
N GLU A 48 -3.99 5.95 -14.63
CA GLU A 48 -5.13 5.44 -15.40
C GLU A 48 -5.35 3.96 -15.13
N VAL A 49 -6.61 3.55 -15.22
CA VAL A 49 -6.97 2.13 -15.14
C VAL A 49 -6.31 1.41 -16.32
N GLY A 50 -5.71 0.26 -16.04
CA GLY A 50 -4.95 -0.49 -17.04
C GLY A 50 -3.52 0.01 -17.22
N GLY A 51 -3.17 1.16 -16.65
CA GLY A 51 -1.83 1.70 -16.74
C GLY A 51 -0.85 0.97 -15.84
N ALA A 52 0.42 0.96 -16.25
CA ALA A 52 1.48 0.26 -15.55
C ALA A 52 2.06 1.13 -14.43
N PHE A 53 2.65 0.47 -13.44
CA PHE A 53 3.46 1.17 -12.45
C PHE A 53 4.72 0.38 -12.13
N GLU A 54 5.74 1.13 -11.72
CA GLU A 54 6.95 0.60 -11.12
C GLU A 54 7.26 1.42 -9.88
N ALA A 55 7.75 0.79 -8.85
CA ALA A 55 8.10 1.46 -7.61
C ALA A 55 9.31 0.77 -6.98
N TRP A 56 9.97 1.49 -6.06
CA TRP A 56 11.18 0.98 -5.41
C TRP A 56 12.25 0.64 -6.46
N GLY A 57 12.46 1.58 -7.38
CA GLY A 57 13.25 1.31 -8.56
C GLY A 57 12.50 0.33 -9.45
N GLU A 58 13.08 -0.83 -9.71
CA GLU A 58 12.42 -1.84 -10.53
C GLU A 58 12.00 -3.07 -9.71
N HIS A 59 12.01 -2.95 -8.38
CA HIS A 59 11.70 -4.10 -7.52
C HIS A 59 10.24 -4.48 -7.55
N ILE A 60 9.36 -3.51 -7.76
CA ILE A 60 7.91 -3.72 -7.72
C ILE A 60 7.32 -3.21 -9.02
N SER A 61 6.40 -3.96 -9.59
CA SER A 61 5.71 -3.56 -10.80
C SER A 61 4.30 -4.12 -10.83
N GLY A 62 3.49 -3.56 -11.71
CA GLY A 62 2.13 -4.04 -11.89
C GLY A 62 1.27 -3.12 -12.72
N PHE A 63 -0.03 -3.25 -12.55
CA PHE A 63 -1.03 -2.52 -13.31
C PHE A 63 -2.18 -2.08 -12.41
N ASN A 64 -2.72 -0.91 -12.69
CA ASN A 64 -3.91 -0.43 -12.00
C ASN A 64 -5.14 -1.16 -12.52
N LEU A 65 -5.94 -1.70 -11.63
CA LEU A 65 -7.18 -2.40 -11.99
C LEU A 65 -8.41 -1.56 -11.66
N VAL A 66 -8.42 -0.89 -10.52
CA VAL A 66 -9.51 0.00 -10.11
C VAL A 66 -8.88 1.23 -9.49
N LEU A 67 -9.33 2.39 -9.90
CA LEU A 67 -8.90 3.68 -9.34
C LEU A 67 -10.14 4.51 -9.03
N GLN A 68 -10.41 4.71 -7.76
CA GLN A 68 -11.47 5.59 -7.28
C GLN A 68 -10.82 6.62 -6.35
N PRO A 69 -10.53 7.83 -6.87
CA PRO A 69 -9.79 8.82 -6.11
C PRO A 69 -10.33 9.06 -4.71
N GLY A 70 -9.45 9.02 -3.73
CA GLY A 70 -9.81 9.21 -2.34
C GLY A 70 -10.56 8.05 -1.72
N ARG A 71 -10.78 6.94 -2.42
CA ARG A 71 -11.59 5.83 -1.90
C ARG A 71 -10.97 4.47 -2.06
N ARG A 72 -10.46 4.14 -3.25
CA ARG A 72 -10.01 2.76 -3.48
C ARG A 72 -8.99 2.70 -4.59
N ILE A 73 -7.97 1.89 -4.38
CA ILE A 73 -6.99 1.51 -5.39
C ILE A 73 -6.91 -0.01 -5.37
N VAL A 74 -7.02 -0.62 -6.54
CA VAL A 74 -6.77 -2.06 -6.70
C VAL A 74 -5.74 -2.24 -7.78
N GLN A 75 -4.71 -3.04 -7.50
CA GLN A 75 -3.61 -3.25 -8.43
C GLN A 75 -3.23 -4.72 -8.52
N ALA A 76 -2.87 -5.15 -9.73
CA ALA A 76 -2.08 -6.36 -9.89
C ALA A 76 -0.64 -5.97 -9.57
N TRP A 77 0.00 -6.67 -8.64
CA TRP A 77 1.24 -6.21 -8.02
C TRP A 77 2.18 -7.40 -7.84
N ARG A 78 3.44 -7.23 -8.19
CA ARG A 78 4.44 -8.27 -7.98
C ARG A 78 5.78 -7.67 -7.59
N ALA A 79 6.57 -8.47 -6.87
CA ALA A 79 7.98 -8.17 -6.65
C ALA A 79 8.82 -8.89 -7.71
N HIS A 80 9.94 -8.29 -8.07
CA HIS A 80 10.75 -8.79 -9.19
C HIS A 80 11.32 -10.19 -8.97
N ASP A 81 11.45 -10.61 -7.71
CA ASP A 81 12.01 -11.93 -7.37
C ASP A 81 10.93 -13.00 -7.12
N TRP A 82 9.69 -12.71 -7.46
CA TRP A 82 8.63 -13.70 -7.39
C TRP A 82 8.68 -14.63 -8.60
N TRP A 83 7.89 -15.70 -8.53
CA TRP A 83 7.71 -16.59 -9.69
C TRP A 83 7.33 -15.78 -10.92
N THR A 84 7.83 -16.21 -12.08
CA THR A 84 7.58 -15.53 -13.35
C THR A 84 6.07 -15.40 -13.58
N ASP A 85 5.66 -14.20 -13.97
CA ASP A 85 4.25 -13.86 -14.28
C ASP A 85 3.27 -14.10 -13.13
N HIS A 86 3.77 -14.20 -11.90
CA HIS A 86 2.89 -14.32 -10.74
C HIS A 86 2.61 -12.92 -10.17
N TYR A 87 1.34 -12.60 -10.05
CA TYR A 87 0.88 -11.34 -9.48
C TYR A 87 -0.01 -11.60 -8.26
N SER A 88 0.08 -10.73 -7.29
CA SER A 88 -0.91 -10.63 -6.24
C SER A 88 -1.90 -9.54 -6.60
N ILE A 89 -3.01 -9.49 -5.88
CA ILE A 89 -3.96 -8.38 -5.97
C ILE A 89 -3.89 -7.60 -4.68
N VAL A 90 -3.49 -6.35 -4.78
CA VAL A 90 -3.48 -5.44 -3.62
C VAL A 90 -4.69 -4.52 -3.70
N THR A 91 -5.30 -4.27 -2.56
CA THR A 91 -6.42 -3.35 -2.42
C THR A 91 -6.13 -2.40 -1.29
N PHE A 92 -6.27 -1.10 -1.59
CA PHE A 92 -6.21 -0.03 -0.60
C PHE A 92 -7.60 0.56 -0.52
N ASP A 93 -8.32 0.30 0.57
CA ASP A 93 -9.64 0.90 0.82
C ASP A 93 -9.49 2.02 1.83
N LEU A 94 -9.93 3.21 1.44
CA LEU A 94 -9.79 4.42 2.24
C LEU A 94 -11.17 4.92 2.67
N ARG A 95 -11.30 5.30 3.94
CA ARG A 95 -12.50 5.97 4.40
C ARG A 95 -12.15 6.99 5.47
N THR A 96 -13.00 8.00 5.58
CA THR A 96 -12.84 9.01 6.61
C THR A 96 -13.15 8.41 7.98
N LEU A 97 -12.30 8.70 8.95
CA LEU A 97 -12.50 8.27 10.33
C LEU A 97 -11.94 9.35 11.25
N ASP A 98 -12.82 9.97 12.02
CA ASP A 98 -12.44 10.98 13.03
C ASP A 98 -11.52 12.08 12.47
N GLY A 99 -11.85 12.57 11.29
CA GLY A 99 -11.08 13.64 10.64
C GLY A 99 -9.83 13.18 9.92
N GLY A 100 -9.50 11.91 10.01
CA GLY A 100 -8.37 11.32 9.29
C GLY A 100 -8.83 10.22 8.35
N THR A 101 -8.00 9.22 8.18
CA THR A 101 -8.27 8.12 7.26
C THR A 101 -8.02 6.77 7.93
N GLU A 102 -8.97 5.86 7.79
CA GLU A 102 -8.73 4.45 8.00
C GLU A 102 -8.44 3.81 6.64
N LEU A 103 -7.27 3.21 6.51
CA LEU A 103 -6.87 2.46 5.32
C LEU A 103 -6.95 0.97 5.65
N ARG A 104 -7.75 0.25 4.90
CA ARG A 104 -7.79 -1.21 4.98
C ARG A 104 -7.07 -1.77 3.77
N PHE A 105 -6.01 -2.51 4.05
CA PHE A 105 -5.13 -3.07 3.02
C PHE A 105 -5.27 -4.58 2.98
N THR A 106 -5.38 -5.12 1.76
CA THR A 106 -5.28 -6.55 1.55
C THR A 106 -4.34 -6.82 0.39
N GLN A 107 -3.58 -7.89 0.49
CA GLN A 107 -2.77 -8.39 -0.62
C GLN A 107 -2.99 -9.89 -0.70
N ILE A 108 -3.69 -10.31 -1.74
CA ILE A 108 -4.05 -11.71 -1.96
C ILE A 108 -3.11 -12.29 -2.99
N GLY A 109 -2.48 -13.43 -2.67
CA GLY A 109 -1.63 -14.12 -3.63
C GLY A 109 -0.15 -13.96 -3.39
N VAL A 110 0.26 -13.69 -2.15
CA VAL A 110 1.69 -13.57 -1.81
C VAL A 110 2.30 -14.96 -1.74
N PRO A 111 3.46 -15.19 -2.38
CA PRO A 111 4.16 -16.47 -2.21
C PRO A 111 4.49 -16.71 -0.73
N PRO A 112 4.23 -17.91 -0.20
CA PRO A 112 4.37 -18.14 1.25
C PRO A 112 5.75 -17.83 1.79
N HIS A 113 6.79 -18.12 1.05
CA HIS A 113 8.17 -17.88 1.50
C HIS A 113 8.52 -16.39 1.55
N ARG A 114 7.66 -15.54 1.01
CA ARG A 114 7.84 -14.08 1.03
C ARG A 114 6.87 -13.38 1.98
N PHE A 115 5.98 -14.13 2.62
CA PHE A 115 4.93 -13.53 3.44
C PHE A 115 5.48 -12.61 4.53
N ASP A 116 6.40 -13.13 5.35
CA ASP A 116 6.90 -12.35 6.48
C ASP A 116 7.62 -11.07 6.03
N GLY A 117 8.39 -11.17 4.96
CA GLY A 117 9.10 -10.02 4.42
C GLY A 117 8.15 -8.94 3.92
N HIS A 118 7.12 -9.32 3.17
CA HIS A 118 6.16 -8.36 2.67
C HIS A 118 5.24 -7.83 3.77
N PHE A 119 4.84 -8.69 4.71
CA PHE A 119 4.02 -8.25 5.83
C PHE A 119 4.72 -7.13 6.61
N ARG A 120 5.98 -7.36 6.96
CA ARG A 120 6.79 -6.36 7.66
C ARG A 120 7.14 -5.18 6.77
N GLY A 121 7.41 -5.44 5.51
CA GLY A 121 7.76 -4.41 4.54
C GLY A 121 6.67 -3.36 4.39
N TRP A 122 5.40 -3.76 4.31
CA TRP A 122 4.31 -2.79 4.24
C TRP A 122 4.28 -1.88 5.45
N ILE A 123 4.52 -2.43 6.66
CA ILE A 123 4.53 -1.64 7.88
C ILE A 123 5.72 -0.69 7.91
N GLU A 124 6.91 -1.20 7.67
CA GLU A 124 8.15 -0.45 7.87
C GLU A 124 8.45 0.52 6.74
N THR A 125 8.08 0.17 5.52
CA THR A 125 8.44 0.97 4.35
C THR A 125 7.29 1.77 3.76
N TYR A 126 6.05 1.47 4.12
CA TYR A 126 4.89 2.22 3.68
C TYR A 126 4.16 2.90 4.84
N TRP A 127 3.60 2.11 5.75
CA TRP A 127 2.68 2.70 6.73
C TRP A 127 3.36 3.63 7.71
N GLN A 128 4.49 3.24 8.27
CA GLN A 128 5.21 4.10 9.20
C GLN A 128 5.74 5.37 8.54
N PRO A 129 6.43 5.30 7.39
CA PRO A 129 6.84 6.53 6.71
C PRO A 129 5.67 7.40 6.27
N MET A 130 4.56 6.81 5.84
CA MET A 130 3.37 7.57 5.47
C MET A 130 2.77 8.29 6.66
N GLN A 131 2.72 7.64 7.82
CA GLN A 131 2.26 8.30 9.04
C GLN A 131 3.13 9.49 9.41
N GLU A 132 4.44 9.35 9.28
CA GLU A 132 5.36 10.45 9.52
C GLU A 132 5.15 11.59 8.52
N LEU A 133 4.95 11.25 7.25
CA LEU A 133 4.70 12.25 6.21
C LEU A 133 3.40 13.01 6.50
N CYS A 134 2.37 12.33 6.94
CA CYS A 134 1.11 12.96 7.32
C CYS A 134 1.27 13.92 8.48
N ASP A 135 2.16 13.62 9.42
CA ASP A 135 2.42 14.52 10.54
C ASP A 135 3.12 15.80 10.10
N LYS A 136 3.96 15.73 9.09
CA LYS A 136 4.78 16.86 8.67
C LYS A 136 4.17 17.67 7.57
N GLY A 137 3.61 17.04 6.56
CA GLY A 137 3.27 17.66 5.31
C GLY A 137 2.18 18.70 5.43
N SER A 138 1.05 18.43 4.84
CA SER A 138 -0.10 19.31 4.86
C SER A 138 -0.87 19.28 6.17
N VAL A 139 -0.47 18.45 7.10
CA VAL A 139 -1.14 18.32 8.39
C VAL A 139 -0.98 19.61 9.16
N SER A 140 -2.08 20.18 9.59
CA SER A 140 -2.09 21.43 10.35
C SER A 140 -1.65 21.18 11.78
N ASP A 141 -1.22 22.27 12.43
CA ASP A 141 -0.79 22.19 13.82
C ASP A 141 -1.88 21.65 14.74
N GLN A 142 -3.12 21.90 14.42
CA GLN A 142 -4.23 21.47 15.26
C GLN A 142 -4.38 19.95 15.31
N THR A 143 -3.81 19.22 14.38
CA THR A 143 -3.98 17.78 14.31
C THR A 143 -2.81 17.00 14.87
N ARG A 144 -1.79 17.66 15.38
CA ARG A 144 -0.59 16.96 15.84
C ARG A 144 -0.85 15.93 16.92
N GLY A 145 -1.63 16.28 17.91
CA GLY A 145 -1.94 15.36 18.99
C GLY A 145 -2.68 14.13 18.49
N ALA A 146 -3.62 14.34 17.58
CA ALA A 146 -4.35 13.24 16.97
C ALA A 146 -3.43 12.36 16.13
N SER A 147 -2.49 12.97 15.44
CA SER A 147 -1.52 12.24 14.62
C SER A 147 -0.69 11.27 15.45
N ALA A 148 -0.21 11.73 16.60
CA ALA A 148 0.59 10.88 17.47
C ALA A 148 -0.20 9.66 17.94
N ALA A 149 -1.45 9.84 18.29
CA ALA A 149 -2.31 8.73 18.71
C ALA A 149 -2.58 7.78 17.54
N ALA A 150 -2.83 8.33 16.35
CA ALA A 150 -3.14 7.53 15.17
C ALA A 150 -1.97 6.63 14.77
N ARG A 151 -0.74 7.12 14.86
CA ARG A 151 0.42 6.33 14.45
C ARG A 151 0.59 5.03 15.20
N GLN A 152 0.03 4.92 16.38
CA GLN A 152 0.15 3.70 17.17
C GLN A 152 -0.92 2.68 16.85
N ARG A 153 -1.82 2.99 15.93
CA ARG A 153 -2.96 2.16 15.63
C ARG A 153 -2.80 1.35 14.36
N ILE A 154 -1.66 0.73 14.22
CA ILE A 154 -1.45 -0.20 13.11
C ILE A 154 -2.01 -1.54 13.55
N ASP A 155 -3.07 -1.94 12.87
CA ASP A 155 -3.67 -3.23 13.08
C ASP A 155 -3.02 -4.19 12.09
N GLN A 156 -2.31 -5.17 12.60
CA GLN A 156 -1.60 -6.11 11.77
C GLN A 156 -2.51 -7.20 11.21
N GLY A 157 -3.76 -7.13 11.57
CA GLY A 157 -4.73 -8.04 11.03
C GLY A 157 -4.49 -9.48 11.45
N SER A 158 -5.42 -10.32 11.09
CA SER A 158 -5.28 -11.74 11.35
C SER A 158 -4.98 -12.49 10.06
N LEU A 159 -4.30 -13.54 10.19
CA LEU A 159 -4.00 -14.43 9.07
C LEU A 159 -5.03 -15.54 8.97
#